data_b281d2071b6b77e92157071db618c6bf
#
_entry.id   b281d2071b6b77e92157071db618c6bf
#
_cell.length_a   1.000
_cell.length_b   1.000
_cell.length_c   1.000
_cell.angle_alpha   90.00
_cell.angle_beta   90.00
_cell.angle_gamma   90.00
#
_symmetry.space_group_name_H-M   'P 1'
#
loop_
_entity.id
_entity.type
_entity.pdbx_description
1 polymer ?
#
loop_
_entity_poly.entity_id
_entity_poly.type
_entity_poly.pdbx_seq_one_letter_code
_entity_poly.pdbx_strand_id
1 'polypeptide(L)'
;MTPFIRAHVSFCIAAAICAFWLTSACCQEAAKQPKLNSEAERCRRINNEHLRTRCLEEIKSKAAPVPQEQATVSGTWQLARAANPSGGPDSISMTKITNPTASEQDVKGLMLRCAEGASTDVLIVLAAPLPPRSHPKVTVAAGATTTQFVASVVAPGALVLLPEKASALLENTWQSVPELAVSITDNNHALRAAIPVEDIGIATRELQSNCPKVVRGRK
;
A
#
# COMPACT_ATOMS: atom_id res chain seq x y z
N MET A 1 -40.87 27.59 45.86
CA MET A 1 -40.72 29.05 46.03
C MET A 1 -39.47 29.47 45.27
N THR A 2 -39.63 29.84 44.08
CA THR A 2 -39.40 31.07 43.27
C THR A 2 -38.26 31.97 43.73
N PRO A 3 -37.65 32.84 42.84
CA PRO A 3 -37.74 32.95 41.39
C PRO A 3 -36.40 33.26 40.67
N PHE A 4 -36.45 33.14 39.34
CA PHE A 4 -36.04 34.10 38.31
C PHE A 4 -34.86 35.07 38.54
N ILE A 5 -33.87 35.04 37.66
CA ILE A 5 -33.41 36.25 36.95
C ILE A 5 -32.85 35.85 35.56
N ARG A 6 -33.45 36.44 34.53
CA ARG A 6 -33.01 36.59 33.15
C ARG A 6 -31.85 37.60 33.08
N ALA A 7 -30.89 37.34 32.20
CA ALA A 7 -30.21 38.42 31.51
C ALA A 7 -29.80 37.98 30.12
N HIS A 8 -30.48 38.53 29.12
CA HIS A 8 -30.08 38.60 27.71
C HIS A 8 -28.84 39.48 27.57
N VAL A 9 -27.86 39.06 26.85
CA VAL A 9 -27.02 39.97 26.06
C VAL A 9 -26.80 39.35 24.68
N SER A 10 -27.57 39.83 23.73
CA SER A 10 -27.25 39.84 22.30
C SER A 10 -26.06 40.74 22.09
N PHE A 11 -25.05 40.28 21.38
CA PHE A 11 -24.30 41.19 20.51
C PHE A 11 -23.77 40.45 19.29
N CYS A 12 -24.28 40.90 18.16
CA CYS A 12 -23.79 40.60 16.83
C CYS A 12 -22.34 41.05 16.67
N ILE A 13 -21.46 40.19 16.17
CA ILE A 13 -20.36 40.62 15.32
C ILE A 13 -20.36 39.69 14.11
N ALA A 14 -20.85 40.27 13.04
CA ALA A 14 -20.83 39.69 11.70
C ALA A 14 -19.45 39.88 11.06
N ALA A 15 -19.18 38.98 10.12
CA ALA A 15 -18.34 39.17 8.95
C ALA A 15 -16.87 39.53 9.17
N ALA A 16 -16.03 38.56 8.91
CA ALA A 16 -14.87 38.61 8.05
C ALA A 16 -13.90 37.44 8.39
N ILE A 17 -14.05 36.28 7.79
CA ILE A 17 -12.94 35.36 7.50
C ILE A 17 -13.50 34.33 6.50
N CYS A 18 -13.78 34.76 5.29
CA CYS A 18 -13.92 33.89 4.11
C CYS A 18 -12.87 34.33 3.09
N ALA A 19 -11.63 33.96 3.26
CA ALA A 19 -10.60 34.02 2.19
C ALA A 19 -9.26 33.48 2.70
N PHE A 20 -9.15 32.16 2.98
CA PHE A 20 -7.81 31.53 3.14
C PHE A 20 -7.84 29.99 3.03
N TRP A 21 -8.69 29.42 2.16
CA TRP A 21 -8.68 27.97 1.93
C TRP A 21 -8.75 27.65 0.45
N LEU A 22 -7.75 28.09 -0.31
CA LEU A 22 -7.57 27.66 -1.71
C LEU A 22 -6.10 27.82 -2.09
N THR A 23 -5.19 27.07 -1.47
CA THR A 23 -3.85 26.79 -2.04
C THR A 23 -3.12 25.76 -1.18
N SER A 24 -3.50 24.49 -1.24
CA SER A 24 -2.67 23.41 -0.66
C SER A 24 -2.91 22.07 -1.36
N ALA A 25 -3.03 22.06 -2.68
CA ALA A 25 -3.16 20.84 -3.47
C ALA A 25 -2.09 20.69 -4.54
N CYS A 26 -0.92 21.32 -4.41
CA CYS A 26 0.09 21.31 -5.47
C CYS A 26 1.54 21.01 -5.01
N CYS A 27 1.76 20.47 -3.82
CA CYS A 27 3.15 20.26 -3.33
C CYS A 27 3.56 18.82 -3.00
N GLN A 28 2.83 17.81 -3.47
CA GLN A 28 3.18 16.42 -3.13
C GLN A 28 3.88 15.62 -4.23
N GLU A 29 4.10 16.22 -5.40
CA GLU A 29 4.80 15.58 -6.53
C GLU A 29 6.28 15.98 -6.69
N ALA A 30 6.77 16.88 -5.86
CA ALA A 30 8.11 17.49 -6.03
C ALA A 30 9.27 16.67 -5.42
N ALA A 31 9.03 15.60 -4.67
CA ALA A 31 10.11 14.91 -3.95
C ALA A 31 10.86 13.83 -4.78
N LYS A 32 10.36 13.44 -5.96
CA LYS A 32 11.02 12.44 -6.82
C LYS A 32 11.85 13.04 -7.96
N GLN A 33 11.75 14.34 -8.18
CA GLN A 33 12.39 15.06 -9.27
C GLN A 33 13.90 15.39 -9.15
N PRO A 34 14.53 15.53 -7.98
CA PRO A 34 15.92 15.97 -7.93
C PRO A 34 16.93 14.96 -8.51
N LYS A 35 16.68 13.65 -8.42
CA LYS A 35 17.58 12.64 -8.99
C LYS A 35 17.47 12.55 -10.51
N LEU A 36 16.26 12.60 -11.05
CA LEU A 36 16.03 12.54 -12.49
C LEU A 36 16.63 13.74 -13.22
N ASN A 37 16.52 14.93 -12.62
CA ASN A 37 17.12 16.14 -13.17
C ASN A 37 18.65 16.09 -13.21
N SER A 38 19.29 15.50 -12.21
CA SER A 38 20.74 15.35 -12.18
C SER A 38 21.26 14.35 -13.23
N GLU A 39 20.53 13.28 -13.51
CA GLU A 39 20.85 12.31 -14.57
C GLU A 39 20.62 12.90 -15.97
N ALA A 40 19.55 13.64 -16.17
CA ALA A 40 19.28 14.33 -17.42
C ALA A 40 20.36 15.40 -17.75
N GLU A 41 20.87 16.10 -16.73
CA GLU A 41 21.99 17.01 -16.90
C GLU A 41 23.29 16.30 -17.27
N ARG A 42 23.56 15.12 -16.72
CA ARG A 42 24.72 14.31 -17.12
C ARG A 42 24.63 13.89 -18.59
N CYS A 43 23.44 13.49 -19.07
CA CYS A 43 23.24 13.18 -20.48
C CYS A 43 23.45 14.39 -21.38
N ARG A 44 23.04 15.60 -20.98
CA ARG A 44 23.21 16.85 -21.74
C ARG A 44 24.68 17.24 -21.95
N ARG A 45 25.57 16.79 -21.06
CA ARG A 45 27.02 17.05 -21.16
C ARG A 45 27.75 16.14 -22.16
N ILE A 46 27.07 15.16 -22.74
CA ILE A 46 27.66 14.27 -23.75
C ILE A 46 27.76 15.02 -25.06
N ASN A 47 28.99 15.20 -25.54
CA ASN A 47 29.27 15.95 -26.77
C ASN A 47 28.81 15.24 -28.05
N ASN A 48 28.65 13.90 -28.01
CA ASN A 48 28.16 13.12 -29.14
C ASN A 48 26.62 13.11 -29.12
N GLU A 49 26.01 13.66 -30.18
CA GLU A 49 24.55 13.83 -30.29
C GLU A 49 23.77 12.50 -30.22
N HIS A 50 24.29 11.49 -30.89
CA HIS A 50 23.67 10.16 -30.91
C HIS A 50 23.68 9.50 -29.51
N LEU A 51 24.82 9.61 -28.80
CA LEU A 51 24.92 9.08 -27.43
C LEU A 51 24.09 9.89 -26.44
N ARG A 52 23.99 11.20 -26.63
CA ARG A 52 23.15 12.08 -25.81
C ARG A 52 21.68 11.74 -25.97
N THR A 53 21.21 11.58 -27.21
CA THR A 53 19.82 11.20 -27.50
C THR A 53 19.48 9.86 -26.86
N ARG A 54 20.32 8.85 -27.04
CA ARG A 54 20.14 7.52 -26.45
C ARG A 54 20.12 7.56 -24.92
N CYS A 55 20.98 8.35 -24.28
CA CYS A 55 21.01 8.55 -22.83
C CYS A 55 19.71 9.19 -22.32
N LEU A 56 19.18 10.19 -23.03
CA LEU A 56 17.92 10.86 -22.67
C LEU A 56 16.70 9.93 -22.88
N GLU A 57 16.71 9.10 -23.90
CA GLU A 57 15.66 8.10 -24.13
C GLU A 57 15.66 7.02 -23.04
N GLU A 58 16.82 6.57 -22.60
CA GLU A 58 16.96 5.62 -21.50
C GLU A 58 16.44 6.18 -20.18
N ILE A 59 16.66 7.47 -19.91
CA ILE A 59 16.09 8.14 -18.73
C ILE A 59 14.58 8.27 -18.86
N LYS A 60 14.06 8.59 -20.05
CA LYS A 60 12.62 8.64 -20.30
C LYS A 60 11.96 7.28 -20.11
N SER A 61 12.58 6.20 -20.56
CA SER A 61 12.05 4.85 -20.39
C SER A 61 12.06 4.41 -18.92
N LYS A 62 13.04 4.84 -18.13
CA LYS A 62 13.09 4.60 -16.67
C LYS A 62 12.12 5.49 -15.87
N ALA A 63 11.77 6.65 -16.41
CA ALA A 63 10.84 7.61 -15.79
C ALA A 63 9.37 7.34 -16.17
N ALA A 64 9.11 6.60 -17.24
CA ALA A 64 7.76 6.21 -17.60
C ALA A 64 7.20 5.31 -16.48
N PRO A 65 6.05 5.65 -15.88
CA PRO A 65 5.38 4.72 -14.98
C PRO A 65 5.13 3.43 -15.76
N VAL A 66 5.64 2.30 -15.24
CA VAL A 66 5.31 0.98 -15.81
C VAL A 66 3.80 0.89 -15.85
N PRO A 67 3.18 0.64 -17.01
CA PRO A 67 1.74 0.49 -17.08
C PRO A 67 1.32 -0.62 -16.12
N GLN A 68 0.67 -0.25 -15.03
CA GLN A 68 0.03 -1.19 -14.14
C GLN A 68 -1.37 -1.41 -14.67
N GLU A 69 -1.61 -2.56 -15.25
CA GLU A 69 -2.96 -2.98 -15.59
C GLU A 69 -3.69 -3.31 -14.28
N GLN A 70 -4.62 -2.44 -13.89
CA GLN A 70 -5.45 -2.64 -12.71
C GLN A 70 -6.86 -3.02 -13.16
N ALA A 71 -7.30 -4.20 -12.78
CA ALA A 71 -8.68 -4.63 -12.94
C ALA A 71 -9.34 -4.77 -11.56
N THR A 72 -10.56 -4.27 -11.43
CA THR A 72 -11.36 -4.50 -10.22
C THR A 72 -11.95 -5.90 -10.29
N VAL A 73 -11.64 -6.72 -9.32
CA VAL A 73 -12.19 -8.07 -9.16
C VAL A 73 -13.04 -8.08 -7.89
N SER A 74 -14.24 -8.62 -7.98
CA SER A 74 -15.19 -8.76 -6.88
C SER A 74 -15.10 -7.72 -5.73
N GLY A 75 -16.10 -6.92 -5.57
CA GLY A 75 -16.17 -5.93 -4.50
C GLY A 75 -15.12 -4.82 -4.64
N THR A 76 -14.20 -4.75 -3.69
CA THR A 76 -13.18 -3.68 -3.62
C THR A 76 -11.74 -4.20 -3.75
N TRP A 77 -11.55 -5.47 -4.14
CA TRP A 77 -10.22 -6.02 -4.43
C TRP A 77 -9.73 -5.58 -5.80
N GLN A 78 -8.50 -5.13 -5.88
CA GLN A 78 -7.86 -4.66 -7.10
C GLN A 78 -6.75 -5.62 -7.52
N LEU A 79 -6.87 -6.20 -8.70
CA LEU A 79 -5.81 -6.98 -9.34
C LEU A 79 -4.82 -6.02 -10.01
N ALA A 80 -3.54 -6.20 -9.73
CA ALA A 80 -2.47 -5.44 -10.37
C ALA A 80 -1.42 -6.38 -10.93
N ARG A 81 -0.91 -6.06 -12.12
CA ARG A 81 0.24 -6.69 -12.76
C ARG A 81 1.35 -5.68 -12.90
N ALA A 82 2.54 -6.05 -12.49
CA ALA A 82 3.74 -5.24 -12.66
C ALA A 82 4.79 -6.07 -13.41
N ALA A 83 5.24 -5.56 -14.55
CA ALA A 83 6.30 -6.19 -15.32
C ALA A 83 7.57 -6.31 -14.49
N ASN A 84 8.25 -7.45 -14.58
CA ASN A 84 9.53 -7.64 -13.92
C ASN A 84 10.64 -6.96 -14.73
N PRO A 85 11.27 -5.89 -14.23
CA PRO A 85 12.29 -5.16 -14.97
C PRO A 85 13.56 -6.01 -15.25
N SER A 86 13.72 -7.13 -14.57
CA SER A 86 14.83 -8.06 -14.78
C SER A 86 14.52 -9.17 -15.79
N GLY A 87 13.37 -9.12 -16.48
CA GLY A 87 12.99 -10.09 -17.50
C GLY A 87 12.48 -11.43 -16.97
N GLY A 88 12.14 -11.50 -15.68
CA GLY A 88 11.43 -12.63 -15.08
C GLY A 88 9.91 -12.55 -15.27
N PRO A 89 9.15 -13.47 -14.67
CA PRO A 89 7.68 -13.41 -14.70
C PRO A 89 7.17 -12.13 -14.02
N ASP A 90 6.04 -11.63 -14.50
CA ASP A 90 5.37 -10.48 -13.93
C ASP A 90 5.00 -10.73 -12.46
N SER A 91 5.08 -9.67 -11.67
CA SER A 91 4.56 -9.68 -10.31
C SER A 91 3.05 -9.45 -10.35
N ILE A 92 2.28 -10.37 -9.79
CA ILE A 92 0.82 -10.29 -9.74
C ILE A 92 0.40 -10.18 -8.28
N SER A 93 -0.49 -9.23 -8.01
CA SER A 93 -1.01 -8.98 -6.66
C SER A 93 -2.48 -8.59 -6.67
N MET A 94 -3.15 -8.87 -5.55
CA MET A 94 -4.49 -8.40 -5.23
C MET A 94 -4.41 -7.52 -4.00
N THR A 95 -5.00 -6.32 -4.05
CA THR A 95 -4.94 -5.37 -2.94
C THR A 95 -6.34 -4.94 -2.50
N LYS A 96 -6.57 -4.97 -1.21
CA LYS A 96 -7.75 -4.41 -0.54
C LYS A 96 -7.31 -3.19 0.25
N ILE A 97 -7.90 -2.04 -0.04
CA ILE A 97 -7.62 -0.79 0.68
C ILE A 97 -8.52 -0.70 1.91
N THR A 98 -7.97 -0.25 3.04
CA THR A 98 -8.73 0.00 4.26
C THR A 98 -9.64 1.22 4.09
N ASN A 99 -10.75 1.22 4.82
CA ASN A 99 -11.56 2.42 4.94
C ASN A 99 -10.82 3.44 5.83
N PRO A 100 -10.50 4.65 5.33
CA PRO A 100 -9.75 5.65 6.09
C PRO A 100 -10.46 6.14 7.36
N THR A 101 -11.78 5.92 7.47
CA THR A 101 -12.55 6.30 8.67
C THR A 101 -12.47 5.28 9.80
N ALA A 102 -12.10 4.02 9.49
CA ALA A 102 -12.05 2.91 10.46
C ALA A 102 -10.62 2.51 10.85
N SER A 103 -9.60 3.08 10.20
CA SER A 103 -8.20 2.72 10.41
C SER A 103 -7.37 3.93 10.82
N GLU A 104 -6.35 3.70 11.63
CA GLU A 104 -5.26 4.66 11.75
C GLU A 104 -4.66 4.88 10.35
N GLN A 105 -4.32 6.12 10.02
CA GLN A 105 -3.91 6.51 8.66
C GLN A 105 -2.63 5.81 8.18
N ASP A 106 -1.94 5.12 9.08
CA ASP A 106 -0.63 4.50 8.81
C ASP A 106 -0.72 3.15 8.12
N VAL A 107 -1.84 2.44 8.21
CA VAL A 107 -2.09 1.19 7.49
C VAL A 107 -3.07 1.44 6.34
N LYS A 108 -2.66 1.12 5.11
CA LYS A 108 -3.44 1.37 3.90
C LYS A 108 -4.24 0.16 3.42
N GLY A 109 -3.85 -1.06 3.81
CA GLY A 109 -4.59 -2.23 3.38
C GLY A 109 -3.85 -3.54 3.50
N LEU A 110 -4.44 -4.55 2.89
CA LEU A 110 -3.90 -5.90 2.74
C LEU A 110 -3.58 -6.16 1.27
N MET A 111 -2.43 -6.77 1.02
CA MET A 111 -2.02 -7.21 -0.31
C MET A 111 -1.76 -8.71 -0.28
N LEU A 112 -2.29 -9.40 -1.25
CA LEU A 112 -1.98 -10.79 -1.57
C LEU A 112 -1.10 -10.78 -2.82
N ARG A 113 -0.02 -11.56 -2.84
CA ARG A 113 0.90 -11.61 -3.97
C ARG A 113 1.25 -13.04 -4.32
N CYS A 114 1.40 -13.32 -5.61
CA CYS A 114 1.95 -14.60 -6.04
C CYS A 114 3.37 -14.77 -5.50
N ALA A 115 3.59 -15.85 -4.76
CA ALA A 115 4.92 -16.28 -4.31
C ALA A 115 5.42 -17.45 -5.16
N GLU A 116 6.67 -17.86 -4.94
CA GLU A 116 7.23 -19.02 -5.61
C GLU A 116 6.46 -20.30 -5.24
N GLY A 117 6.27 -21.20 -6.21
CA GLY A 117 5.60 -22.48 -5.98
C GLY A 117 4.06 -22.43 -5.89
N ALA A 118 3.42 -21.38 -6.43
CA ALA A 118 1.97 -21.16 -6.42
C ALA A 118 1.39 -20.90 -5.01
N SER A 119 2.22 -20.55 -4.04
CA SER A 119 1.77 -20.05 -2.73
C SER A 119 1.39 -18.56 -2.81
N THR A 120 0.70 -18.09 -1.79
CA THR A 120 0.26 -16.69 -1.69
C THR A 120 1.00 -16.01 -0.55
N ASP A 121 1.80 -14.99 -0.85
CA ASP A 121 2.33 -14.08 0.17
C ASP A 121 1.23 -13.16 0.68
N VAL A 122 1.21 -12.93 1.97
CA VAL A 122 0.31 -11.97 2.62
C VAL A 122 1.13 -10.79 3.12
N LEU A 123 0.80 -9.58 2.66
CA LEU A 123 1.50 -8.35 3.01
C LEU A 123 0.52 -7.32 3.55
N ILE A 124 0.98 -6.55 4.53
CA ILE A 124 0.27 -5.37 5.01
C ILE A 124 0.89 -4.15 4.35
N VAL A 125 0.04 -3.30 3.76
CA VAL A 125 0.45 -2.06 3.07
C VAL A 125 0.42 -0.91 4.06
N LEU A 126 1.53 -0.18 4.16
CA LEU A 126 1.69 0.96 5.07
C LEU A 126 1.67 2.29 4.29
N ALA A 127 1.24 3.34 4.96
CA ALA A 127 1.33 4.72 4.45
C ALA A 127 2.75 5.28 4.57
N ALA A 128 3.38 5.02 5.71
CA ALA A 128 4.74 5.43 6.00
C ALA A 128 5.66 4.20 6.08
N PRO A 129 6.87 4.25 5.51
CA PRO A 129 7.78 3.13 5.53
C PRO A 129 8.34 2.89 6.94
N LEU A 130 8.42 1.62 7.34
CA LEU A 130 9.21 1.19 8.48
C LEU A 130 10.70 1.09 8.13
N PRO A 131 11.59 1.09 9.15
CA PRO A 131 13.01 0.93 8.92
C PRO A 131 13.30 -0.35 8.12
N PRO A 132 14.17 -0.28 7.09
CA PRO A 132 14.55 -1.46 6.30
C PRO A 132 15.14 -2.55 7.20
N ARG A 133 14.80 -3.82 6.92
CA ARG A 133 15.25 -5.00 7.67
C ARG A 133 14.75 -5.07 9.12
N SER A 134 13.79 -4.25 9.52
CA SER A 134 13.14 -4.44 10.81
C SER A 134 12.23 -5.68 10.77
N HIS A 135 11.99 -6.25 11.96
CA HIS A 135 11.15 -7.43 12.15
C HIS A 135 10.01 -7.08 13.13
N PRO A 136 9.01 -6.32 12.69
CA PRO A 136 7.93 -5.90 13.55
C PRO A 136 7.10 -7.10 14.03
N LYS A 137 6.57 -6.99 15.24
CA LYS A 137 5.55 -7.92 15.73
C LYS A 137 4.20 -7.52 15.17
N VAL A 138 3.54 -8.43 14.51
CA VAL A 138 2.20 -8.23 13.93
C VAL A 138 1.22 -9.14 14.63
N THR A 139 0.19 -8.56 15.21
CA THR A 139 -0.93 -9.30 15.80
C THR A 139 -2.13 -9.13 14.87
N VAL A 140 -2.72 -10.23 14.46
CA VAL A 140 -3.93 -10.27 13.62
C VAL A 140 -5.03 -10.97 14.40
N ALA A 141 -6.13 -10.28 14.62
CA ALA A 141 -7.35 -10.86 15.20
C ALA A 141 -8.41 -11.03 14.10
N ALA A 142 -8.91 -12.24 13.97
CA ALA A 142 -9.98 -12.66 13.08
C ALA A 142 -11.14 -13.22 13.90
N GLY A 143 -12.14 -12.40 14.17
CA GLY A 143 -13.21 -12.73 15.13
C GLY A 143 -12.64 -13.02 16.53
N ALA A 144 -12.89 -14.21 17.05
CA ALA A 144 -12.38 -14.62 18.36
C ALA A 144 -10.93 -15.14 18.34
N THR A 145 -10.35 -15.36 17.16
CA THR A 145 -9.01 -15.94 17.02
C THR A 145 -7.98 -14.83 16.85
N THR A 146 -6.96 -14.85 17.69
CA THR A 146 -5.83 -13.91 17.60
C THR A 146 -4.54 -14.67 17.34
N THR A 147 -3.79 -14.24 16.36
CA THR A 147 -2.48 -14.83 16.00
C THR A 147 -1.41 -13.74 15.96
N GLN A 148 -0.25 -14.06 16.51
CA GLN A 148 0.91 -13.18 16.49
C GLN A 148 1.98 -13.72 15.54
N PHE A 149 2.61 -12.80 14.79
CA PHE A 149 3.66 -13.08 13.83
C PHE A 149 4.88 -12.20 14.10
N VAL A 150 6.05 -12.70 13.76
CA VAL A 150 7.23 -11.89 13.50
C VAL A 150 7.30 -11.72 12.00
N ALA A 151 7.12 -10.49 11.54
CA ALA A 151 7.04 -10.15 10.13
C ALA A 151 8.38 -9.60 9.61
N SER A 152 8.48 -9.41 8.31
CA SER A 152 9.65 -8.83 7.65
C SER A 152 9.25 -7.61 6.84
N VAL A 153 10.02 -6.53 6.95
CA VAL A 153 9.81 -5.33 6.14
C VAL A 153 10.44 -5.53 4.76
N VAL A 154 9.62 -5.39 3.72
CA VAL A 154 10.04 -5.49 2.32
C VAL A 154 10.47 -4.10 1.82
N ALA A 155 11.63 -4.02 1.18
CA ALA A 155 12.09 -2.76 0.58
C ALA A 155 11.08 -2.23 -0.47
N PRO A 156 10.78 -0.92 -0.49
CA PRO A 156 11.41 0.21 0.21
C PRO A 156 10.86 0.51 1.62
N GLY A 157 10.18 -0.43 2.29
CA GLY A 157 9.74 -0.26 3.68
C GLY A 157 8.23 -0.09 3.88
N ALA A 158 7.47 0.11 2.80
CA ALA A 158 6.02 0.32 2.85
C ALA A 158 5.19 -0.97 2.87
N LEU A 159 5.84 -2.14 2.84
CA LEU A 159 5.20 -3.45 2.87
C LEU A 159 5.76 -4.29 4.01
N VAL A 160 4.87 -4.91 4.76
CA VAL A 160 5.20 -5.84 5.85
C VAL A 160 4.73 -7.23 5.45
N LEU A 161 5.68 -8.11 5.15
CA LEU A 161 5.44 -9.50 4.75
C LEU A 161 5.21 -10.37 6.00
N LEU A 162 4.07 -11.03 6.06
CA LEU A 162 3.75 -12.02 7.07
C LEU A 162 4.40 -13.37 6.70
N PRO A 163 4.74 -14.21 7.70
CA PRO A 163 5.31 -15.52 7.44
C PRO A 163 4.27 -16.46 6.79
N GLU A 164 4.74 -17.56 6.20
CA GLU A 164 3.93 -18.56 5.47
C GLU A 164 2.70 -19.05 6.25
N LYS A 165 2.78 -19.11 7.58
CA LYS A 165 1.63 -19.45 8.43
C LYS A 165 0.41 -18.55 8.18
N ALA A 166 0.61 -17.30 7.73
CA ALA A 166 -0.49 -16.39 7.40
C ALA A 166 -1.26 -16.84 6.16
N SER A 167 -0.58 -17.47 5.19
CA SER A 167 -1.22 -18.03 3.99
C SER A 167 -2.18 -19.17 4.35
N ALA A 168 -1.82 -20.03 5.31
CA ALA A 168 -2.72 -21.06 5.78
C ALA A 168 -3.96 -20.51 6.51
N LEU A 169 -3.81 -19.41 7.24
CA LEU A 169 -4.95 -18.73 7.89
C LEU A 169 -5.83 -18.01 6.87
N LEU A 170 -5.24 -17.46 5.81
CA LEU A 170 -5.93 -16.87 4.67
C LEU A 170 -6.89 -17.87 4.01
N GLU A 171 -6.44 -19.13 3.84
CA GLU A 171 -7.22 -20.18 3.18
C GLU A 171 -8.36 -20.73 4.04
N ASN A 172 -8.28 -20.56 5.36
CA ASN A 172 -9.22 -21.16 6.32
C ASN A 172 -9.95 -20.09 7.15
N THR A 173 -9.25 -19.56 8.16
CA THR A 173 -9.87 -18.75 9.21
C THR A 173 -10.33 -17.37 8.73
N TRP A 174 -9.55 -16.72 7.88
CA TRP A 174 -9.81 -15.34 7.48
C TRP A 174 -10.95 -15.20 6.46
N GLN A 175 -11.30 -16.28 5.77
CA GLN A 175 -12.47 -16.29 4.87
C GLN A 175 -13.81 -16.21 5.58
N SER A 176 -13.85 -16.55 6.87
CA SER A 176 -15.08 -16.61 7.66
C SER A 176 -15.40 -15.33 8.43
N VAL A 177 -14.54 -14.33 8.35
CA VAL A 177 -14.72 -13.05 9.07
C VAL A 177 -14.86 -11.89 8.10
N PRO A 178 -15.63 -10.84 8.44
CA PRO A 178 -15.77 -9.67 7.57
C PRO A 178 -14.53 -8.76 7.62
N GLU A 179 -13.75 -8.84 8.71
CA GLU A 179 -12.71 -7.89 9.01
C GLU A 179 -11.58 -8.54 9.82
N LEU A 180 -10.35 -8.06 9.59
CA LEU A 180 -9.17 -8.38 10.40
C LEU A 180 -8.76 -7.16 11.21
N ALA A 181 -8.68 -7.29 12.54
CA ALA A 181 -8.05 -6.27 13.36
C ALA A 181 -6.53 -6.54 13.41
N VAL A 182 -5.76 -5.59 12.88
CA VAL A 182 -4.30 -5.70 12.76
C VAL A 182 -3.63 -4.71 13.70
N SER A 183 -2.64 -5.17 14.45
CA SER A 183 -1.74 -4.32 15.24
C SER A 183 -0.29 -4.65 14.90
N ILE A 184 0.48 -3.64 14.51
CA ILE A 184 1.90 -3.75 14.18
C ILE A 184 2.68 -3.00 15.24
N THR A 185 3.62 -3.67 15.88
CA THR A 185 4.49 -3.05 16.88
C THR A 185 5.94 -3.12 16.38
N ASP A 186 6.54 -1.95 16.19
CA ASP A 186 7.96 -1.80 15.88
C ASP A 186 8.57 -0.84 16.90
N ASN A 187 9.52 -1.34 17.68
CA ASN A 187 10.11 -0.65 18.83
C ASN A 187 9.02 -0.13 19.79
N ASN A 188 8.78 1.18 19.84
CA ASN A 188 7.78 1.81 20.72
C ASN A 188 6.57 2.37 19.96
N HIS A 189 6.46 2.10 18.66
CA HIS A 189 5.35 2.53 17.85
C HIS A 189 4.38 1.37 17.60
N ALA A 190 3.10 1.60 17.85
CA ALA A 190 2.03 0.66 17.56
C ALA A 190 1.11 1.25 16.51
N LEU A 191 1.02 0.60 15.36
CA LEU A 191 0.07 0.92 14.30
C LEU A 191 -1.11 -0.03 14.41
N ARG A 192 -2.33 0.46 14.23
CA ARG A 192 -3.55 -0.35 14.30
C ARG A 192 -4.43 -0.08 13.10
N ALA A 193 -5.14 -1.12 12.65
CA ALA A 193 -6.11 -0.98 11.59
C ALA A 193 -7.16 -2.08 11.66
N ALA A 194 -8.34 -1.76 11.16
CA ALA A 194 -9.37 -2.71 10.81
C ALA A 194 -9.36 -2.84 9.26
N ILE A 195 -9.09 -4.03 8.77
CA ILE A 195 -8.98 -4.31 7.33
C ILE A 195 -10.18 -5.15 6.92
N PRO A 196 -11.11 -4.61 6.12
CA PRO A 196 -12.22 -5.40 5.60
C PRO A 196 -11.69 -6.49 4.67
N VAL A 197 -12.14 -7.72 4.86
CA VAL A 197 -11.67 -8.88 4.09
C VAL A 197 -12.82 -9.65 3.44
N GLU A 198 -13.95 -8.98 3.23
CA GLU A 198 -15.04 -9.57 2.46
C GLU A 198 -14.50 -10.04 1.11
N ASP A 199 -14.96 -11.19 0.65
CA ASP A 199 -14.55 -11.80 -0.62
C ASP A 199 -13.07 -12.22 -0.72
N ILE A 200 -12.34 -12.27 0.40
CA ILE A 200 -10.91 -12.64 0.40
C ILE A 200 -10.68 -14.02 -0.23
N GLY A 201 -11.60 -14.96 -0.06
CA GLY A 201 -11.54 -16.28 -0.68
C GLY A 201 -11.69 -16.22 -2.20
N ILE A 202 -12.51 -15.30 -2.73
CA ILE A 202 -12.65 -15.07 -4.17
C ILE A 202 -11.37 -14.42 -4.69
N ALA A 203 -10.88 -13.39 -4.02
CA ALA A 203 -9.64 -12.70 -4.37
C ALA A 203 -8.43 -13.66 -4.39
N THR A 204 -8.34 -14.56 -3.41
CA THR A 204 -7.26 -15.57 -3.34
C THR A 204 -7.31 -16.51 -4.54
N ARG A 205 -8.48 -17.05 -4.89
CA ARG A 205 -8.63 -17.93 -6.07
C ARG A 205 -8.32 -17.20 -7.37
N GLU A 206 -8.78 -15.96 -7.51
CA GLU A 206 -8.49 -15.15 -8.67
C GLU A 206 -7.00 -14.85 -8.81
N LEU A 207 -6.33 -14.49 -7.71
CA LEU A 207 -4.88 -14.35 -7.68
C LEU A 207 -4.18 -15.62 -8.14
N GLN A 208 -4.53 -16.77 -7.54
CA GLN A 208 -3.91 -18.05 -7.84
C GLN A 208 -4.11 -18.47 -9.31
N SER A 209 -5.26 -18.16 -9.92
CA SER A 209 -5.52 -18.44 -11.34
C SER A 209 -4.65 -17.60 -12.28
N ASN A 210 -4.22 -16.43 -11.83
CA ASN A 210 -3.36 -15.51 -12.55
C ASN A 210 -1.87 -15.70 -12.26
N CYS A 211 -1.50 -16.44 -11.20
CA CYS A 211 -0.09 -16.64 -10.84
C CYS A 211 0.68 -17.36 -11.96
N PRO A 212 1.90 -16.92 -12.26
CA PRO A 212 2.75 -17.57 -13.24
C PRO A 212 3.01 -19.03 -12.84
N LYS A 213 2.65 -19.96 -13.71
CA LYS A 213 2.99 -21.36 -13.50
C LYS A 213 4.50 -21.53 -13.70
N VAL A 214 5.23 -21.85 -12.65
CA VAL A 214 6.66 -22.18 -12.76
C VAL A 214 6.76 -23.47 -13.58
N VAL A 215 7.09 -23.31 -14.85
CA VAL A 215 7.50 -24.46 -15.68
C VAL A 215 8.86 -24.91 -15.14
N ARG A 216 8.87 -25.91 -14.26
CA ARG A 216 10.12 -26.59 -13.89
C ARG A 216 10.68 -27.20 -15.15
N GLY A 217 11.65 -26.51 -15.76
CA GLY A 217 12.41 -27.08 -16.87
C GLY A 217 12.95 -28.45 -16.44
N ARG A 218 12.56 -29.49 -17.14
CA ARG A 218 13.22 -30.81 -17.01
C ARG A 218 14.73 -30.61 -17.29
N LYS A 219 15.55 -30.78 -16.26
CA LYS A 219 16.97 -30.95 -16.44
C LYS A 219 17.22 -32.35 -17.01
#